data_f9a39eb14653c9676deae863aafa7f82
#
_entry.id   f9a39eb14653c9676deae863aafa7f82
#
_cell.length_a   1.000
_cell.length_b   1.000
_cell.length_c   1.000
_cell.angle_alpha   90.00
_cell.angle_beta   90.00
_cell.angle_gamma   90.00
#
_symmetry.space_group_name_H-M   'P 1'
#
loop_
_entity.id
_entity.type
_entity.pdbx_description
1 polymer ?
#
loop_
_entity_poly.entity_id
_entity_poly.type
_entity_poly.pdbx_seq_one_letter_code
_entity_poly.pdbx_strand_id
1 'polypeptide(L)'
;TPKTSSAASDVYKRQDRGVDRVILGWEVPASMFQSLNAGFIFTIAPLFALLWIALAKRNMEPSTPIKFSIGIVFVGLGFLVLVYGMQSSEGLQTGVIWIILIYLLHTLGELCLSPVGLSSVTKLSPQRIVGFMMGMWFFASAAGNYVAGLIARATSSESSGVSGEVYDLVQKQSFIDVYTDVGLMAIGCGIIL
;
A
#
# COMPACT_ATOMS: atom_id res chain seq x y z
N THR A 1 8.68 10.24 39.95
CA THR A 1 8.62 9.07 39.07
C THR A 1 8.84 9.45 37.58
N PRO A 2 10.12 9.55 37.12
CA PRO A 2 10.42 9.99 35.76
C PRO A 2 10.58 8.86 34.73
N LYS A 3 10.30 7.59 35.06
CA LYS A 3 10.59 6.44 34.17
C LYS A 3 9.56 6.19 33.05
N THR A 4 8.34 6.66 33.17
CA THR A 4 7.30 6.43 32.18
C THR A 4 7.41 7.35 30.94
N SER A 5 7.95 8.55 31.11
CA SER A 5 8.18 9.49 29.99
C SER A 5 9.32 9.04 29.06
N SER A 6 10.39 8.43 29.61
CA SER A 6 11.52 7.91 28.85
C SER A 6 11.09 6.70 27.99
N ALA A 7 10.37 5.73 28.58
CA ALA A 7 9.92 4.54 27.86
C ALA A 7 8.96 4.86 26.70
N ALA A 8 8.01 5.80 26.90
CA ALA A 8 7.14 6.25 25.82
C ALA A 8 7.92 6.96 24.71
N SER A 9 8.87 7.83 25.07
CA SER A 9 9.78 8.50 24.12
C SER A 9 10.63 7.50 23.32
N ASP A 10 11.10 6.44 23.99
CA ASP A 10 11.92 5.40 23.35
C ASP A 10 11.07 4.51 22.41
N VAL A 11 9.79 4.26 22.76
CA VAL A 11 8.86 3.55 21.86
C VAL A 11 8.56 4.39 20.62
N TYR A 12 8.30 5.68 20.75
CA TYR A 12 8.10 6.57 19.60
C TYR A 12 9.35 6.68 18.73
N LYS A 13 10.53 6.80 19.32
CA LYS A 13 11.81 6.80 18.59
C LYS A 13 12.11 5.48 17.89
N ARG A 14 11.62 4.34 18.40
CA ARG A 14 11.79 3.03 17.76
C ARG A 14 10.88 2.82 16.56
N GLN A 15 9.64 3.29 16.61
CA GLN A 15 8.74 3.27 15.44
C GLN A 15 9.24 4.15 14.29
N ASP A 16 10.06 5.14 14.59
CA ASP A 16 10.64 6.07 13.63
C ASP A 16 11.93 5.58 12.96
N ARG A 17 12.51 4.46 13.41
CA ARG A 17 13.82 3.98 12.94
C ARG A 17 13.80 3.21 11.63
N GLY A 18 12.64 2.73 11.18
CA GLY A 18 12.52 1.89 9.98
C GLY A 18 12.70 2.64 8.64
N VAL A 19 12.60 3.97 8.63
CA VAL A 19 12.70 4.80 7.44
C VAL A 19 13.57 6.01 7.71
N ASP A 20 14.55 6.28 6.84
CA ASP A 20 15.27 7.56 6.84
C ASP A 20 14.33 8.64 6.27
N ARG A 21 13.77 9.45 7.18
CA ARG A 21 12.79 10.51 6.84
C ARG A 21 13.41 11.88 6.67
N VAL A 22 14.73 11.98 6.70
CA VAL A 22 15.42 13.25 6.55
C VAL A 22 15.58 13.59 5.08
N ILE A 23 14.83 14.57 4.58
CA ILE A 23 14.96 15.11 3.23
C ILE A 23 15.52 16.53 3.34
N LEU A 24 16.69 16.77 2.76
CA LEU A 24 17.36 18.09 2.77
C LEU A 24 17.51 18.72 4.17
N GLY A 25 17.72 17.88 5.21
CA GLY A 25 17.88 18.35 6.59
C GLY A 25 16.56 18.58 7.35
N TRP A 26 15.41 18.29 6.73
CA TRP A 26 14.10 18.37 7.36
C TRP A 26 13.50 16.97 7.57
N GLU A 27 13.06 16.70 8.80
CA GLU A 27 12.41 15.42 9.15
C GLU A 27 10.94 15.45 8.74
N VAL A 28 10.57 14.61 7.75
CA VAL A 28 9.21 14.53 7.22
C VAL A 28 8.33 13.72 8.17
N PRO A 29 7.22 14.30 8.70
CA PRO A 29 6.29 13.56 9.53
C PRO A 29 5.67 12.37 8.79
N ALA A 30 5.49 11.23 9.47
CA ALA A 30 4.90 10.00 8.87
C ALA A 30 3.51 10.24 8.26
N SER A 31 2.72 11.16 8.81
CA SER A 31 1.41 11.55 8.28
C SER A 31 1.48 12.20 6.90
N MET A 32 2.59 12.84 6.53
CA MET A 32 2.77 13.43 5.19
C MET A 32 2.89 12.36 4.11
N PHE A 33 3.41 11.17 4.43
CA PHE A 33 3.47 10.07 3.46
C PHE A 33 2.08 9.57 3.06
N GLN A 34 1.10 9.61 3.96
CA GLN A 34 -0.30 9.30 3.61
C GLN A 34 -0.88 10.32 2.64
N SER A 35 -0.45 11.58 2.71
CA SER A 35 -0.87 12.62 1.76
C SER A 35 -0.28 12.43 0.36
N LEU A 36 0.81 11.66 0.20
CA LEU A 36 1.38 11.32 -1.11
C LEU A 36 0.37 10.57 -1.98
N ASN A 37 -0.39 9.63 -1.40
CA ASN A 37 -1.42 8.92 -2.15
C ASN A 37 -2.46 9.88 -2.72
N ALA A 38 -2.99 10.78 -1.90
CA ALA A 38 -3.95 11.80 -2.36
C ALA A 38 -3.34 12.73 -3.42
N GLY A 39 -2.08 13.15 -3.25
CA GLY A 39 -1.33 13.95 -4.22
C GLY A 39 -1.15 13.22 -5.57
N PHE A 40 -0.78 11.95 -5.54
CA PHE A 40 -0.65 11.14 -6.74
C PHE A 40 -2.00 10.89 -7.42
N ILE A 41 -3.06 10.61 -6.66
CA ILE A 41 -4.41 10.49 -7.23
C ILE A 41 -4.78 11.79 -7.95
N PHE A 42 -4.62 12.94 -7.31
CA PHE A 42 -4.98 14.23 -7.89
C PHE A 42 -4.22 14.54 -9.19
N THR A 43 -2.93 14.20 -9.25
CA THR A 43 -2.07 14.46 -10.41
C THR A 43 -2.18 13.41 -11.50
N ILE A 44 -2.32 12.12 -11.15
CA ILE A 44 -2.26 11.01 -12.09
C ILE A 44 -3.66 10.62 -12.61
N ALA A 45 -4.74 10.80 -11.83
CA ALA A 45 -6.08 10.43 -12.28
C ALA A 45 -6.51 11.08 -13.59
N PRO A 46 -6.26 12.39 -13.84
CA PRO A 46 -6.56 12.99 -15.14
C PRO A 46 -5.80 12.34 -16.30
N LEU A 47 -4.52 11.97 -16.06
CA LEU A 47 -3.68 11.30 -17.07
C LEU A 47 -4.21 9.89 -17.36
N PHE A 48 -4.64 9.17 -16.33
CA PHE A 48 -5.28 7.85 -16.48
C PHE A 48 -6.61 7.95 -17.23
N ALA A 49 -7.42 8.94 -16.96
CA ALA A 49 -8.67 9.18 -17.70
C ALA A 49 -8.38 9.43 -19.19
N LEU A 50 -7.38 10.27 -19.50
CA LEU A 50 -6.97 10.52 -20.88
C LEU A 50 -6.41 9.25 -21.54
N LEU A 51 -5.65 8.44 -20.83
CA LEU A 51 -5.12 7.17 -21.31
C LEU A 51 -6.25 6.22 -21.71
N TRP A 52 -7.25 6.03 -20.84
CA TRP A 52 -8.39 5.15 -21.16
C TRP A 52 -9.21 5.67 -22.34
N ILE A 53 -9.43 6.97 -22.43
CA ILE A 53 -10.13 7.59 -23.58
C ILE A 53 -9.32 7.37 -24.88
N ALA A 54 -8.00 7.54 -24.83
CA ALA A 54 -7.13 7.33 -25.99
C ALA A 54 -7.10 5.87 -26.45
N LEU A 55 -7.06 4.92 -25.50
CA LEU A 55 -7.14 3.49 -25.80
C LEU A 55 -8.51 3.10 -26.38
N ALA A 56 -9.59 3.63 -25.81
CA ALA A 56 -10.95 3.40 -26.33
C ALA A 56 -11.10 3.88 -27.77
N LYS A 57 -10.58 5.08 -28.10
CA LYS A 57 -10.59 5.62 -29.48
C LYS A 57 -9.84 4.74 -30.47
N ARG A 58 -8.86 3.96 -30.02
CA ARG A 58 -8.07 3.02 -30.84
C ARG A 58 -8.64 1.60 -30.85
N ASN A 59 -9.78 1.35 -30.23
CA ASN A 59 -10.35 0.02 -29.99
C ASN A 59 -9.38 -0.95 -29.26
N MET A 60 -8.50 -0.39 -28.42
CA MET A 60 -7.51 -1.13 -27.64
C MET A 60 -7.80 -1.03 -26.13
N GLU A 61 -9.01 -0.61 -25.75
CA GLU A 61 -9.38 -0.49 -24.33
C GLU A 61 -9.43 -1.90 -23.70
N PRO A 62 -8.66 -2.15 -22.61
CA PRO A 62 -8.69 -3.43 -21.91
C PRO A 62 -10.06 -3.68 -21.31
N SER A 63 -10.48 -4.95 -21.28
CA SER A 63 -11.71 -5.36 -20.59
C SER A 63 -11.62 -5.06 -19.08
N THR A 64 -12.76 -4.98 -18.41
CA THR A 64 -12.81 -4.75 -16.96
C THR A 64 -11.95 -5.72 -16.16
N PRO A 65 -11.98 -7.06 -16.38
CA PRO A 65 -11.09 -7.98 -15.68
C PRO A 65 -9.61 -7.68 -15.89
N ILE A 66 -9.20 -7.35 -17.12
CA ILE A 66 -7.81 -7.01 -17.42
C ILE A 66 -7.35 -5.77 -16.65
N LYS A 67 -8.21 -4.74 -16.54
CA LYS A 67 -7.90 -3.55 -15.73
C LYS A 67 -7.72 -3.91 -14.24
N PHE A 68 -8.55 -4.83 -13.73
CA PHE A 68 -8.40 -5.36 -12.37
C PHE A 68 -7.10 -6.15 -12.20
N SER A 69 -6.76 -7.05 -13.15
CA SER A 69 -5.48 -7.77 -13.16
C SER A 69 -4.29 -6.82 -13.08
N ILE A 70 -4.25 -5.82 -13.95
CA ILE A 70 -3.20 -4.80 -13.97
C ILE A 70 -3.12 -4.08 -12.61
N GLY A 71 -4.25 -3.70 -12.04
CA GLY A 71 -4.30 -3.02 -10.74
C GLY A 71 -3.71 -3.88 -9.62
N ILE A 72 -4.08 -5.16 -9.55
CA ILE A 72 -3.57 -6.10 -8.53
C ILE A 72 -2.07 -6.35 -8.73
N VAL A 73 -1.60 -6.47 -9.98
CA VAL A 73 -0.17 -6.60 -10.30
C VAL A 73 0.61 -5.37 -9.84
N PHE A 74 0.11 -4.15 -10.04
CA PHE A 74 0.77 -2.93 -9.55
C PHE A 74 0.88 -2.91 -8.02
N VAL A 75 -0.14 -3.36 -7.30
CA VAL A 75 -0.09 -3.49 -5.84
C VAL A 75 1.00 -4.49 -5.42
N GLY A 76 1.04 -5.66 -6.04
CA GLY A 76 2.06 -6.67 -5.76
C GLY A 76 3.48 -6.18 -6.07
N LEU A 77 3.68 -5.51 -7.21
CA LEU A 77 4.95 -4.89 -7.57
C LEU A 77 5.38 -3.82 -6.55
N GLY A 78 4.44 -3.05 -6.01
CA GLY A 78 4.71 -2.06 -4.97
C GLY A 78 5.34 -2.70 -3.73
N PHE A 79 4.81 -3.83 -3.27
CA PHE A 79 5.39 -4.58 -2.15
C PHE A 79 6.78 -5.11 -2.47
N LEU A 80 7.00 -5.69 -3.65
CA LEU A 80 8.32 -6.21 -4.04
C LEU A 80 9.37 -5.09 -4.17
N VAL A 81 8.99 -3.93 -4.69
CA VAL A 81 9.86 -2.75 -4.74
C VAL A 81 10.27 -2.30 -3.35
N LEU A 82 9.34 -2.30 -2.39
CA LEU A 82 9.66 -1.98 -1.00
C LEU A 82 10.61 -3.01 -0.39
N VAL A 83 10.34 -4.31 -0.59
CA VAL A 83 11.21 -5.41 -0.13
C VAL A 83 12.62 -5.24 -0.69
N TYR A 84 12.74 -4.97 -1.98
CA TYR A 84 14.05 -4.72 -2.61
C TYR A 84 14.75 -3.50 -1.98
N GLY A 85 14.01 -2.43 -1.70
CA GLY A 85 14.54 -1.25 -1.00
C GLY A 85 15.03 -1.58 0.41
N MET A 86 14.28 -2.40 1.16
CA MET A 86 14.68 -2.85 2.49
C MET A 86 15.94 -3.74 2.48
N GLN A 87 16.07 -4.61 1.48
CA GLN A 87 17.24 -5.48 1.30
C GLN A 87 18.47 -4.71 0.82
N SER A 88 18.30 -3.72 -0.04
CA SER A 88 19.39 -2.90 -0.59
C SER A 88 19.93 -1.86 0.41
N SER A 89 19.19 -1.61 1.48
CA SER A 89 19.59 -0.63 2.50
C SER A 89 20.57 -1.25 3.48
N GLU A 90 21.80 -0.73 3.53
CA GLU A 90 22.80 -1.07 4.56
C GLU A 90 22.30 -0.52 5.91
N GLY A 91 21.83 -1.40 6.81
CA GLY A 91 21.30 -1.04 8.13
C GLY A 91 19.78 -1.20 8.26
N LEU A 92 19.22 -0.53 9.27
CA LEU A 92 17.81 -0.67 9.65
C LEU A 92 16.87 0.26 8.88
N GLN A 93 17.39 1.31 8.24
CA GLN A 93 16.59 2.35 7.63
C GLN A 93 16.45 2.16 6.12
N THR A 94 15.22 2.20 5.65
CA THR A 94 14.89 2.19 4.23
C THR A 94 14.83 3.61 3.69
N GLY A 95 15.49 3.88 2.58
CA GLY A 95 15.48 5.22 1.97
C GLY A 95 14.07 5.66 1.54
N VAL A 96 13.78 6.95 1.70
CA VAL A 96 12.47 7.56 1.38
C VAL A 96 12.02 7.28 -0.06
N ILE A 97 12.94 7.16 -1.00
CA ILE A 97 12.61 6.92 -2.41
C ILE A 97 11.79 5.64 -2.60
N TRP A 98 12.07 4.59 -1.83
CA TRP A 98 11.34 3.32 -1.90
C TRP A 98 9.92 3.46 -1.36
N ILE A 99 9.74 4.31 -0.34
CA ILE A 99 8.42 4.65 0.19
C ILE A 99 7.60 5.43 -0.85
N ILE A 100 8.20 6.39 -1.53
CA ILE A 100 7.53 7.13 -2.61
C ILE A 100 7.14 6.19 -3.75
N LEU A 101 8.00 5.25 -4.12
CA LEU A 101 7.75 4.28 -5.19
C LEU A 101 6.61 3.32 -4.85
N ILE A 102 6.54 2.79 -3.62
CA ILE A 102 5.41 1.93 -3.23
C ILE A 102 4.10 2.71 -3.27
N TYR A 103 4.05 3.95 -2.75
CA TYR A 103 2.85 4.77 -2.82
C TYR A 103 2.45 5.07 -4.26
N LEU A 104 3.41 5.34 -5.15
CA LEU A 104 3.15 5.54 -6.57
C LEU A 104 2.53 4.30 -7.21
N LEU A 105 3.14 3.12 -7.03
CA LEU A 105 2.65 1.86 -7.60
C LEU A 105 1.28 1.47 -7.04
N HIS A 106 1.06 1.64 -5.74
CA HIS A 106 -0.25 1.42 -5.13
C HIS A 106 -1.31 2.38 -5.68
N THR A 107 -0.98 3.65 -5.87
CA THR A 107 -1.90 4.63 -6.48
C THR A 107 -2.24 4.26 -7.93
N LEU A 108 -1.27 3.79 -8.72
CA LEU A 108 -1.53 3.29 -10.08
C LEU A 108 -2.46 2.08 -10.05
N GLY A 109 -2.25 1.15 -9.12
CA GLY A 109 -3.15 0.02 -8.88
C GLY A 109 -4.55 0.47 -8.50
N GLU A 110 -4.68 1.42 -7.58
CA GLU A 110 -5.94 1.97 -7.13
C GLU A 110 -6.71 2.65 -8.28
N LEU A 111 -6.04 3.42 -9.12
CA LEU A 111 -6.65 4.06 -10.30
C LEU A 111 -7.14 3.06 -11.35
N CYS A 112 -6.52 1.86 -11.43
CA CYS A 112 -7.02 0.77 -12.26
C CYS A 112 -8.23 0.06 -11.65
N LEU A 113 -8.30 -0.06 -10.31
CA LEU A 113 -9.31 -0.84 -9.60
C LEU A 113 -10.56 -0.03 -9.24
N SER A 114 -10.39 1.09 -8.53
CA SER A 114 -11.49 1.79 -7.87
C SER A 114 -12.49 2.41 -8.83
N PRO A 115 -12.10 3.22 -9.83
CA PRO A 115 -13.05 3.81 -10.78
C PRO A 115 -13.76 2.76 -11.64
N VAL A 116 -13.01 1.72 -12.05
CA VAL A 116 -13.52 0.64 -12.90
C VAL A 116 -14.49 -0.25 -12.11
N GLY A 117 -14.13 -0.61 -10.87
CA GLY A 117 -14.96 -1.42 -10.00
C GLY A 117 -16.27 -0.73 -9.66
N LEU A 118 -16.19 0.54 -9.23
CA LEU A 118 -17.38 1.31 -8.88
C LEU A 118 -18.32 1.50 -10.08
N SER A 119 -17.76 1.79 -11.27
CA SER A 119 -18.52 1.86 -12.53
C SER A 119 -19.18 0.52 -12.89
N SER A 120 -18.46 -0.59 -12.68
CA SER A 120 -18.99 -1.94 -12.96
C SER A 120 -20.13 -2.31 -12.01
N VAL A 121 -19.98 -2.01 -10.72
CA VAL A 121 -21.03 -2.23 -9.71
C VAL A 121 -22.29 -1.46 -10.08
N THR A 122 -22.16 -0.19 -10.47
CA THR A 122 -23.32 0.62 -10.85
C THR A 122 -24.00 0.16 -12.14
N LYS A 123 -23.22 -0.29 -13.14
CA LYS A 123 -23.75 -0.76 -14.43
C LYS A 123 -24.42 -2.13 -14.37
N LEU A 124 -23.87 -3.03 -13.55
CA LEU A 124 -24.36 -4.41 -13.44
C LEU A 124 -25.47 -4.58 -12.41
N SER A 125 -25.64 -3.63 -11.51
CA SER A 125 -26.66 -3.70 -10.45
C SER A 125 -28.02 -3.25 -10.93
N PRO A 126 -29.12 -3.95 -10.57
CA PRO A 126 -30.47 -3.46 -10.77
C PRO A 126 -30.66 -2.11 -10.07
N GLN A 127 -31.38 -1.19 -10.71
CA GLN A 127 -31.60 0.19 -10.23
C GLN A 127 -32.08 0.26 -8.76
N ARG A 128 -32.90 -0.72 -8.34
CA ARG A 128 -33.47 -0.75 -6.98
C ARG A 128 -32.45 -1.00 -5.87
N ILE A 129 -31.32 -1.64 -6.18
CA ILE A 129 -30.33 -2.08 -5.18
C ILE A 129 -28.93 -1.49 -5.42
N VAL A 130 -28.77 -0.57 -6.39
CA VAL A 130 -27.46 0.05 -6.70
C VAL A 130 -26.81 0.63 -5.43
N GLY A 131 -27.58 1.36 -4.61
CA GLY A 131 -27.07 1.94 -3.37
C GLY A 131 -26.58 0.88 -2.37
N PHE A 132 -27.29 -0.24 -2.24
CA PHE A 132 -26.88 -1.37 -1.41
C PHE A 132 -25.59 -2.01 -1.95
N MET A 133 -25.49 -2.24 -3.24
CA MET A 133 -24.28 -2.81 -3.87
C MET A 133 -23.06 -1.89 -3.73
N MET A 134 -23.25 -0.58 -3.84
CA MET A 134 -22.17 0.39 -3.54
C MET A 134 -21.77 0.35 -2.06
N GLY A 135 -22.74 0.21 -1.16
CA GLY A 135 -22.48 0.01 0.26
C GLY A 135 -21.64 -1.26 0.52
N MET A 136 -21.96 -2.36 -0.17
CA MET A 136 -21.19 -3.61 -0.11
C MET A 136 -19.75 -3.43 -0.63
N TRP A 137 -19.54 -2.63 -1.67
CA TRP A 137 -18.20 -2.28 -2.15
C TRP A 137 -17.36 -1.60 -1.07
N PHE A 138 -17.91 -0.57 -0.42
CA PHE A 138 -17.22 0.13 0.68
C PHE A 138 -17.05 -0.75 1.91
N PHE A 139 -18.02 -1.63 2.21
CA PHE A 139 -17.90 -2.60 3.28
C PHE A 139 -16.75 -3.58 3.03
N ALA A 140 -16.60 -4.09 1.80
CA ALA A 140 -15.48 -4.96 1.42
C ALA A 140 -14.13 -4.23 1.60
N SER A 141 -14.05 -2.95 1.22
CA SER A 141 -12.85 -2.13 1.44
C SER A 141 -12.54 -1.95 2.92
N ALA A 142 -13.56 -1.68 3.75
CA ALA A 142 -13.40 -1.56 5.20
C ALA A 142 -12.95 -2.88 5.84
N ALA A 143 -13.53 -4.01 5.41
CA ALA A 143 -13.13 -5.33 5.87
C ALA A 143 -11.68 -5.66 5.49
N GLY A 144 -11.26 -5.31 4.27
CA GLY A 144 -9.87 -5.44 3.82
C GLY A 144 -8.89 -4.64 4.70
N ASN A 145 -9.22 -3.39 5.01
CA ASN A 145 -8.42 -2.56 5.92
C ASN A 145 -8.34 -3.15 7.35
N TYR A 146 -9.44 -3.72 7.83
CA TYR A 146 -9.47 -4.40 9.12
C TYR A 146 -8.53 -5.61 9.15
N VAL A 147 -8.60 -6.47 8.12
CA VAL A 147 -7.71 -7.64 7.97
C VAL A 147 -6.25 -7.21 7.87
N ALA A 148 -5.95 -6.18 7.08
CA ALA A 148 -4.60 -5.62 7.00
C ALA A 148 -4.09 -5.15 8.37
N GLY A 149 -4.95 -4.53 9.18
CA GLY A 149 -4.63 -4.15 10.55
C GLY A 149 -4.36 -5.34 11.48
N LEU A 150 -5.07 -6.46 11.30
CA LEU A 150 -4.81 -7.70 12.04
C LEU A 150 -3.45 -8.30 11.66
N ILE A 151 -3.12 -8.34 10.37
CA ILE A 151 -1.81 -8.82 9.87
C ILE A 151 -0.69 -7.97 10.44
N ALA A 152 -0.82 -6.64 10.40
CA ALA A 152 0.17 -5.72 10.95
C ALA A 152 0.37 -5.91 12.47
N ARG A 153 -0.69 -6.23 13.20
CA ARG A 153 -0.62 -6.56 14.64
C ARG A 153 0.10 -7.89 14.89
N ALA A 154 -0.21 -8.91 14.10
CA ALA A 154 0.41 -10.23 14.22
C ALA A 154 1.92 -10.15 13.99
N THR A 155 2.37 -9.48 12.92
CA THR A 155 3.79 -9.26 12.63
C THR A 155 4.53 -8.47 13.70
N SER A 156 3.84 -7.53 14.37
CA SER A 156 4.43 -6.77 15.48
C SER A 156 4.53 -7.57 16.79
N SER A 157 3.70 -8.59 16.99
CA SER A 157 3.62 -9.37 18.23
C SER A 157 4.70 -10.44 18.33
N GLU A 158 5.17 -10.98 17.21
CA GLU A 158 6.20 -12.04 17.18
C GLU A 158 7.58 -11.57 17.68
N SER A 159 7.81 -10.25 17.67
CA SER A 159 9.07 -9.65 18.10
C SER A 159 9.12 -9.23 19.58
N SER A 160 8.09 -9.48 20.37
CA SER A 160 7.97 -8.97 21.76
C SER A 160 8.92 -9.61 22.79
N GLY A 161 9.72 -10.60 22.42
CA GLY A 161 10.67 -11.29 23.33
C GLY A 161 12.12 -10.85 23.23
N VAL A 162 12.49 -10.02 22.28
CA VAL A 162 13.88 -9.61 21.98
C VAL A 162 14.03 -8.10 22.12
N SER A 163 15.08 -7.61 22.74
CA SER A 163 15.31 -6.17 22.94
C SER A 163 16.59 -5.69 22.24
N GLY A 164 16.58 -4.44 21.71
CA GLY A 164 17.74 -3.80 21.10
C GLY A 164 17.84 -3.97 19.58
N GLU A 165 19.07 -3.91 19.04
CA GLU A 165 19.33 -4.02 17.59
C GLU A 165 18.86 -5.34 16.99
N VAL A 166 18.93 -6.44 17.75
CA VAL A 166 18.46 -7.76 17.31
C VAL A 166 16.96 -7.76 17.12
N TYR A 167 16.20 -7.05 17.97
CA TYR A 167 14.75 -6.86 17.79
C TYR A 167 14.44 -6.15 16.49
N ASP A 168 15.14 -5.05 16.19
CA ASP A 168 14.91 -4.23 15.00
C ASP A 168 15.26 -5.03 13.72
N LEU A 169 16.29 -5.89 13.75
CA LEU A 169 16.67 -6.76 12.63
C LEU A 169 15.64 -7.88 12.40
N VAL A 170 15.17 -8.53 13.47
CA VAL A 170 14.14 -9.59 13.38
C VAL A 170 12.84 -9.00 12.85
N GLN A 171 12.46 -7.81 13.29
CA GLN A 171 11.27 -7.13 12.80
C GLN A 171 11.41 -6.76 11.32
N LYS A 172 12.56 -6.24 10.88
CA LYS A 172 12.83 -5.96 9.46
C LYS A 172 12.71 -7.21 8.61
N GLN A 173 13.28 -8.34 9.07
CA GLN A 173 13.18 -9.61 8.33
C GLN A 173 11.72 -10.10 8.24
N SER A 174 10.97 -10.04 9.31
CA SER A 174 9.55 -10.41 9.32
C SER A 174 8.72 -9.56 8.34
N PHE A 175 8.99 -8.26 8.24
CA PHE A 175 8.35 -7.42 7.24
C PHE A 175 8.73 -7.80 5.80
N ILE A 176 10.02 -8.11 5.55
CA ILE A 176 10.49 -8.56 4.24
C ILE A 176 9.76 -9.84 3.83
N ASP A 177 9.66 -10.82 4.72
CA ASP A 177 9.03 -12.10 4.43
C ASP A 177 7.53 -11.92 4.13
N VAL A 178 6.80 -11.22 5.00
CA VAL A 178 5.35 -10.97 4.83
C VAL A 178 5.07 -10.17 3.56
N TYR A 179 5.83 -9.11 3.29
CA TYR A 179 5.59 -8.28 2.10
C TYR A 179 6.01 -9.00 0.81
N THR A 180 6.98 -9.92 0.86
CA THR A 180 7.32 -10.78 -0.27
C THR A 180 6.17 -11.73 -0.57
N ASP A 181 5.65 -12.42 0.43
CA ASP A 181 4.55 -13.36 0.27
C ASP A 181 3.29 -12.66 -0.25
N VAL A 182 2.90 -11.55 0.35
CA VAL A 182 1.74 -10.75 -0.07
C VAL A 182 1.94 -10.21 -1.49
N GLY A 183 3.13 -9.73 -1.83
CA GLY A 183 3.46 -9.23 -3.15
C GLY A 183 3.37 -10.31 -4.23
N LEU A 184 3.94 -11.48 -3.97
CA LEU A 184 3.89 -12.63 -4.89
C LEU A 184 2.47 -13.19 -5.04
N MET A 185 1.72 -13.29 -3.93
CA MET A 185 0.30 -13.70 -3.99
C MET A 185 -0.54 -12.72 -4.80
N ALA A 186 -0.34 -11.41 -4.63
CA ALA A 186 -1.06 -10.41 -5.41
C ALA A 186 -0.72 -10.51 -6.91
N ILE A 187 0.55 -10.64 -7.28
CA ILE A 187 0.95 -10.83 -8.68
C ILE A 187 0.35 -12.13 -9.25
N GLY A 188 0.42 -13.23 -8.51
CA GLY A 188 -0.16 -14.50 -8.91
C GLY A 188 -1.67 -14.39 -9.15
N CYS A 189 -2.42 -13.78 -8.23
CA CYS A 189 -3.84 -13.51 -8.39
C CYS A 189 -4.14 -12.60 -9.59
N GLY A 190 -3.33 -11.56 -9.80
CA GLY A 190 -3.49 -10.67 -10.93
C GLY A 190 -3.23 -11.33 -12.29
N ILE A 191 -2.34 -12.32 -12.37
CA ILE A 191 -2.06 -13.06 -13.61
C ILE A 191 -3.16 -14.08 -13.91
N ILE A 192 -3.77 -14.67 -12.88
CA ILE A 192 -4.83 -15.68 -13.04
C ILE A 192 -6.18 -15.03 -13.43
N LEU A 193 -6.44 -13.81 -13.00
CA LEU A 193 -7.68 -13.06 -13.26
C LEU A 193 -7.75 -12.58 -14.71
#